data_02cd52d2c5ca01533cd9a1ac083e0bd7
#
_entry.id   02cd52d2c5ca01533cd9a1ac083e0bd7
#
_cell.length_a   1.000
_cell.length_b   1.000
_cell.length_c   1.000
_cell.angle_alpha   90.00
_cell.angle_beta   90.00
_cell.angle_gamma   90.00
#
_symmetry.space_group_name_H-M   'P 1'
#
loop_
_entity.id
_entity.type
_entity.pdbx_description
1 polymer ?
#
loop_
_entity_poly.entity_id
_entity_poly.type
_entity_poly.pdbx_seq_one_letter_code
_entity_poly.pdbx_strand_id
1 'polypeptide(L)'
;PKDGSPVTRRSLDLCVEELMQKGMGKRLILLAPWMNAKASVLREEAEGLERRGFQRLRINGKIKRLDDHDLIPSGTRGKEISVDLVIDRLAIKEDSRSRLADSLELAFEEGEERAIALIEQADGEMEEVPLSEGFACNMCGSTYPTPTPKLFSWNHPDGACSNCGGLGEVLRFREDLIIPDPTISLNKGAIKPWRLGSRKMITLRKNLLKALSEQMGLDLKKPWNKLSIKEQSFLLDGDKDQNFEIKLEFGRGKKAKMQPFPGVFQDLQETMRSTTSDNLRAKLVTYQYGTICEPCKGSRLSSYSRSVLLAGCSLEDFFSWPTAQAWEFIRKKARKDENCLQVEDALHGLEQRLGFINEVGLGYLGLDRPYRSLSGGEAQRARLATQLGMGLVG
;
A
#
# COMPACT_ATOMS: atom_id res chain seq x y z
N PRO A 1 -1.94 12.86 2.78
CA PRO A 1 -0.73 13.58 2.38
C PRO A 1 0.39 13.45 3.40
N LYS A 2 1.64 13.74 3.01
CA LYS A 2 2.81 13.65 3.89
C LYS A 2 2.76 14.63 5.08
N ASP A 3 2.01 15.70 4.93
CA ASP A 3 1.85 16.81 5.89
C ASP A 3 0.57 16.70 6.74
N GLY A 4 -0.26 15.67 6.50
CA GLY A 4 -1.55 15.49 7.20
C GLY A 4 -2.65 16.50 6.81
N SER A 5 -2.44 17.34 5.80
CA SER A 5 -3.46 18.29 5.34
C SER A 5 -4.69 17.56 4.79
N PRO A 6 -5.90 18.11 4.95
CA PRO A 6 -7.11 17.50 4.38
C PRO A 6 -7.06 17.55 2.85
N VAL A 7 -7.48 16.45 2.23
CA VAL A 7 -7.65 16.37 0.78
C VAL A 7 -9.12 16.52 0.46
N THR A 8 -9.45 17.56 -0.30
CA THR A 8 -10.81 17.83 -0.78
C THR A 8 -10.91 17.50 -2.26
N ARG A 9 -12.10 17.12 -2.71
CA ARG A 9 -12.35 16.93 -4.15
C ARG A 9 -12.20 18.26 -4.87
N ARG A 10 -11.37 18.30 -5.89
CA ARG A 10 -11.26 19.46 -6.78
C ARG A 10 -12.07 19.22 -8.03
N SER A 11 -12.84 20.19 -8.43
CA SER A 11 -13.53 20.21 -9.72
C SER A 11 -12.75 21.04 -10.73
N LEU A 12 -13.02 20.82 -12.03
CA LEU A 12 -12.50 21.61 -13.11
C LEU A 12 -12.73 23.13 -12.83
N ASP A 13 -13.95 23.50 -12.42
CA ASP A 13 -14.30 24.89 -12.15
C ASP A 13 -13.44 25.53 -11.07
N LEU A 14 -13.18 24.80 -9.95
CA LEU A 14 -12.31 25.29 -8.89
C LEU A 14 -10.88 25.50 -9.37
N CYS A 15 -10.37 24.63 -10.22
CA CYS A 15 -9.05 24.77 -10.81
C CYS A 15 -9.00 25.98 -11.77
N VAL A 16 -10.03 26.19 -12.56
CA VAL A 16 -10.16 27.37 -13.44
C VAL A 16 -10.19 28.65 -12.62
N GLU A 17 -10.98 28.71 -11.56
CA GLU A 17 -11.05 29.87 -10.68
C GLU A 17 -9.71 30.20 -10.01
N GLU A 18 -9.00 29.17 -9.53
CA GLU A 18 -7.66 29.35 -8.96
C GLU A 18 -6.69 29.93 -9.97
N LEU A 19 -6.68 29.39 -11.21
CA LEU A 19 -5.82 29.89 -12.29
C LEU A 19 -6.18 31.31 -12.72
N MET A 20 -7.47 31.64 -12.79
CA MET A 20 -7.93 32.99 -13.08
C MET A 20 -7.46 33.99 -12.02
N GLN A 21 -7.56 33.64 -10.74
CA GLN A 21 -7.11 34.50 -9.63
C GLN A 21 -5.59 34.69 -9.62
N LYS A 22 -4.81 33.61 -9.76
CA LYS A 22 -3.35 33.68 -9.68
C LYS A 22 -2.68 34.25 -10.92
N GLY A 23 -3.29 34.01 -12.08
CA GLY A 23 -2.70 34.29 -13.39
C GLY A 23 -3.25 35.51 -14.12
N MET A 24 -4.17 36.29 -13.55
CA MET A 24 -4.77 37.45 -14.20
C MET A 24 -3.69 38.42 -14.73
N GLY A 25 -3.73 38.73 -16.03
CA GLY A 25 -2.75 39.59 -16.69
C GLY A 25 -1.41 38.94 -17.00
N LYS A 26 -1.19 37.68 -16.62
CA LYS A 26 0.07 36.94 -16.78
C LYS A 26 0.00 35.96 -17.96
N ARG A 27 1.16 35.49 -18.41
CA ARG A 27 1.25 34.36 -19.34
C ARG A 27 1.18 33.06 -18.57
N LEU A 28 0.46 32.11 -19.13
CA LEU A 28 0.29 30.77 -18.60
C LEU A 28 0.63 29.72 -19.69
N ILE A 29 1.32 28.67 -19.28
CA ILE A 29 1.52 27.46 -20.09
C ILE A 29 0.89 26.30 -19.33
N LEU A 30 -0.07 25.63 -19.96
CA LEU A 30 -0.73 24.46 -19.40
C LEU A 30 -0.08 23.19 -19.91
N LEU A 31 0.25 22.30 -19.00
CA LEU A 31 0.95 21.06 -19.27
C LEU A 31 0.14 19.88 -18.73
N ALA A 32 0.19 18.76 -19.45
CA ALA A 32 -0.27 17.47 -18.95
C ALA A 32 0.94 16.57 -18.66
N PRO A 33 1.16 16.11 -17.41
CA PRO A 33 2.17 15.10 -17.11
C PRO A 33 1.88 13.83 -17.91
N TRP A 34 2.82 13.40 -18.75
CA TRP A 34 2.53 12.31 -19.68
C TRP A 34 3.28 11.03 -19.34
N MET A 35 4.63 11.10 -19.23
CA MET A 35 5.41 9.90 -18.91
C MET A 35 6.72 10.23 -18.18
N ASN A 36 7.18 9.22 -17.41
CA ASN A 36 8.57 9.09 -16.99
C ASN A 36 9.10 7.81 -17.63
N ALA A 37 9.87 7.93 -18.71
CA ALA A 37 10.33 6.78 -19.49
C ALA A 37 11.73 6.99 -20.07
N LYS A 38 12.30 5.90 -20.61
CA LYS A 38 13.57 5.99 -21.34
C LYS A 38 13.39 6.80 -22.63
N ALA A 39 14.42 7.54 -22.98
CA ALA A 39 14.43 8.39 -24.18
C ALA A 39 14.12 7.66 -25.50
N SER A 40 14.31 6.33 -25.58
CA SER A 40 13.92 5.51 -26.73
C SER A 40 12.42 5.45 -26.93
N VAL A 41 11.65 5.36 -25.84
CA VAL A 41 10.18 5.30 -25.89
C VAL A 41 9.61 6.60 -26.46
N LEU A 42 10.16 7.76 -26.04
CA LEU A 42 9.72 9.06 -26.57
C LEU A 42 9.88 9.15 -28.10
N ARG A 43 10.93 8.55 -28.67
CA ARG A 43 11.12 8.56 -30.15
C ARG A 43 10.05 7.75 -30.88
N GLU A 44 9.66 6.62 -30.31
CA GLU A 44 8.63 5.75 -30.90
C GLU A 44 7.26 6.42 -30.84
N GLU A 45 6.97 7.16 -29.77
CA GLU A 45 5.69 7.83 -29.53
C GLU A 45 5.58 9.22 -30.18
N ALA A 46 6.70 9.86 -30.54
CA ALA A 46 6.72 11.24 -31.05
C ALA A 46 5.83 11.45 -32.28
N GLU A 47 5.88 10.52 -33.24
CA GLU A 47 5.01 10.59 -34.44
C GLU A 47 3.51 10.43 -34.07
N GLY A 48 3.20 9.62 -33.09
CA GLY A 48 1.84 9.45 -32.57
C GLY A 48 1.29 10.73 -31.91
N LEU A 49 2.12 11.43 -31.16
CA LEU A 49 1.79 12.71 -30.54
C LEU A 49 1.55 13.80 -31.57
N GLU A 50 2.40 13.86 -32.61
CA GLU A 50 2.24 14.84 -33.70
C GLU A 50 0.92 14.64 -34.46
N ARG A 51 0.54 13.38 -34.76
CA ARG A 51 -0.76 13.05 -35.39
C ARG A 51 -1.96 13.43 -34.54
N ARG A 52 -1.80 13.43 -33.18
CA ARG A 52 -2.80 13.89 -32.22
C ARG A 52 -2.85 15.41 -32.08
N GLY A 53 -1.96 16.14 -32.78
CA GLY A 53 -1.94 17.61 -32.83
C GLY A 53 -1.02 18.29 -31.82
N PHE A 54 -0.27 17.53 -30.99
CA PHE A 54 0.70 18.12 -30.10
C PHE A 54 1.90 18.66 -30.86
N GLN A 55 2.36 19.85 -30.48
CA GLN A 55 3.48 20.51 -31.18
C GLN A 55 4.72 20.67 -30.28
N ARG A 56 4.54 20.63 -28.97
CA ARG A 56 5.58 20.92 -28.00
C ARG A 56 5.49 19.99 -26.81
N LEU A 57 6.67 19.68 -26.25
CA LEU A 57 6.84 18.91 -25.03
C LEU A 57 7.71 19.69 -24.05
N ARG A 58 7.49 19.48 -22.75
CA ARG A 58 8.46 19.83 -21.71
C ARG A 58 9.24 18.58 -21.33
N ILE A 59 10.54 18.57 -21.57
CA ILE A 59 11.44 17.44 -21.28
C ILE A 59 12.45 17.89 -20.23
N ASN A 60 12.45 17.24 -19.07
CA ASN A 60 13.29 17.60 -17.92
C ASN A 60 13.24 19.11 -17.61
N GLY A 61 12.05 19.71 -17.61
CA GLY A 61 11.81 21.13 -17.34
C GLY A 61 12.01 22.08 -18.51
N LYS A 62 12.50 21.64 -19.68
CA LYS A 62 12.71 22.49 -20.86
C LYS A 62 11.70 22.24 -21.95
N ILE A 63 11.04 23.30 -22.43
CA ILE A 63 10.05 23.20 -23.52
C ILE A 63 10.80 23.16 -24.85
N LYS A 64 10.47 22.13 -25.66
CA LYS A 64 10.99 21.90 -27.01
C LYS A 64 9.88 21.64 -27.99
N ARG A 65 10.10 21.85 -29.27
CA ARG A 65 9.18 21.43 -30.32
C ARG A 65 9.37 19.95 -30.63
N LEU A 66 8.30 19.28 -31.05
CA LEU A 66 8.34 17.87 -31.44
C LEU A 66 9.19 17.62 -32.69
N ASP A 67 9.23 18.61 -33.62
CA ASP A 67 10.02 18.58 -34.87
C ASP A 67 11.52 18.97 -34.65
N ASP A 68 11.94 19.30 -33.45
CA ASP A 68 13.33 19.64 -33.17
C ASP A 68 14.25 18.42 -33.33
N HIS A 69 15.32 18.57 -34.12
CA HIS A 69 16.34 17.51 -34.25
C HIS A 69 16.99 17.07 -32.94
N ASP A 70 17.06 17.99 -31.99
CA ASP A 70 17.59 17.79 -30.64
C ASP A 70 16.50 17.62 -29.58
N LEU A 71 15.36 17.02 -29.96
CA LEU A 71 14.23 16.80 -29.05
C LEU A 71 14.68 16.10 -27.75
N ILE A 72 15.53 15.09 -27.88
CA ILE A 72 16.04 14.33 -26.73
C ILE A 72 17.42 14.91 -26.33
N PRO A 73 17.59 15.36 -25.07
CA PRO A 73 18.85 15.93 -24.63
C PRO A 73 20.00 14.92 -24.75
N SER A 74 21.17 15.40 -25.25
CA SER A 74 22.39 14.59 -25.29
C SER A 74 22.80 14.16 -23.87
N GLY A 75 23.21 12.88 -23.72
CA GLY A 75 23.61 12.31 -22.41
C GLY A 75 22.47 11.66 -21.62
N THR A 76 21.26 11.55 -22.19
CA THR A 76 20.12 10.85 -21.56
C THR A 76 19.98 9.38 -21.99
N ARG A 77 20.93 8.86 -22.76
CA ARG A 77 20.89 7.47 -23.26
C ARG A 77 20.84 6.48 -22.10
N GLY A 78 19.73 5.74 -21.99
CA GLY A 78 19.49 4.76 -20.90
C GLY A 78 18.99 5.35 -19.57
N LYS A 79 18.82 6.68 -19.46
CA LYS A 79 18.23 7.34 -18.30
C LYS A 79 16.74 7.57 -18.52
N GLU A 80 16.00 7.62 -17.43
CA GLU A 80 14.60 8.08 -17.43
C GLU A 80 14.56 9.60 -17.62
N ILE A 81 13.61 10.05 -18.43
CA ILE A 81 13.30 11.47 -18.67
C ILE A 81 11.85 11.73 -18.29
N SER A 82 11.59 12.88 -17.66
CA SER A 82 10.24 13.37 -17.43
C SER A 82 9.76 14.13 -18.65
N VAL A 83 8.58 13.78 -19.12
CA VAL A 83 7.96 14.38 -20.30
C VAL A 83 6.55 14.82 -20.00
N ASP A 84 6.25 16.08 -20.22
CA ASP A 84 4.90 16.65 -20.13
C ASP A 84 4.49 17.18 -21.52
N LEU A 85 3.22 16.99 -21.87
CA LEU A 85 2.63 17.56 -23.07
C LEU A 85 2.31 19.03 -22.84
N VAL A 86 2.67 19.91 -23.76
CA VAL A 86 2.22 21.31 -23.75
C VAL A 86 0.85 21.38 -24.38
N ILE A 87 -0.18 21.62 -23.58
CA ILE A 87 -1.58 21.65 -24.01
C ILE A 87 -1.94 23.01 -24.60
N ASP A 88 -1.70 24.08 -23.85
CA ASP A 88 -1.99 25.44 -24.34
C ASP A 88 -1.01 26.47 -23.76
N ARG A 89 -0.96 27.63 -24.45
CA ARG A 89 -0.17 28.80 -24.05
C ARG A 89 -1.03 30.02 -24.25
N LEU A 90 -1.47 30.63 -23.15
CA LEU A 90 -2.38 31.77 -23.20
C LEU A 90 -1.96 32.87 -22.22
N ALA A 91 -2.43 34.09 -22.50
CA ALA A 91 -2.41 35.15 -21.50
C ALA A 91 -3.79 35.20 -20.84
N ILE A 92 -3.84 35.12 -19.50
CA ILE A 92 -5.10 35.10 -18.77
C ILE A 92 -5.69 36.50 -18.75
N LYS A 93 -6.91 36.62 -19.29
CA LYS A 93 -7.75 37.83 -19.30
C LYS A 93 -9.15 37.46 -18.78
N GLU A 94 -9.99 38.46 -18.54
CA GLU A 94 -11.37 38.24 -18.07
C GLU A 94 -12.20 37.32 -19.00
N ASP A 95 -11.96 37.39 -20.31
CA ASP A 95 -12.63 36.57 -21.34
C ASP A 95 -12.02 35.19 -21.57
N SER A 96 -10.92 34.87 -20.89
CA SER A 96 -10.17 33.62 -21.12
C SER A 96 -10.76 32.39 -20.42
N ARG A 97 -11.81 32.55 -19.58
CA ARG A 97 -12.37 31.49 -18.74
C ARG A 97 -12.77 30.24 -19.53
N SER A 98 -13.50 30.40 -20.64
CA SER A 98 -13.98 29.25 -21.45
C SER A 98 -12.80 28.49 -22.05
N ARG A 99 -11.87 29.22 -22.72
CA ARG A 99 -10.69 28.61 -23.31
C ARG A 99 -9.81 27.90 -22.29
N LEU A 100 -9.66 28.49 -21.09
CA LEU A 100 -8.90 27.91 -20.00
C LEU A 100 -9.56 26.61 -19.50
N ALA A 101 -10.90 26.58 -19.41
CA ALA A 101 -11.65 25.39 -19.02
C ALA A 101 -11.47 24.26 -20.05
N ASP A 102 -11.65 24.54 -21.34
CA ASP A 102 -11.47 23.56 -22.43
C ASP A 102 -10.03 23.01 -22.45
N SER A 103 -9.03 23.89 -22.28
CA SER A 103 -7.64 23.49 -22.27
C SER A 103 -7.29 22.67 -21.03
N LEU A 104 -7.88 22.98 -19.87
CA LEU A 104 -7.65 22.26 -18.62
C LEU A 104 -8.34 20.89 -18.64
N GLU A 105 -9.53 20.76 -19.23
CA GLU A 105 -10.21 19.50 -19.46
C GLU A 105 -9.32 18.54 -20.27
N LEU A 106 -8.79 19.04 -21.41
CA LEU A 106 -7.84 18.28 -22.23
C LEU A 106 -6.57 17.93 -21.45
N ALA A 107 -6.07 18.83 -20.60
CA ALA A 107 -4.89 18.57 -19.80
C ALA A 107 -5.13 17.46 -18.76
N PHE A 108 -6.30 17.39 -18.16
CA PHE A 108 -6.69 16.33 -17.24
C PHE A 108 -6.93 15.00 -17.96
N GLU A 109 -7.50 15.01 -19.15
CA GLU A 109 -7.67 13.81 -19.97
C GLU A 109 -6.32 13.19 -20.35
N GLU A 110 -5.37 14.00 -20.83
CA GLU A 110 -4.04 13.54 -21.25
C GLU A 110 -3.09 13.22 -20.09
N GLY A 111 -3.28 13.88 -18.94
CA GLY A 111 -2.42 13.76 -17.75
C GLY A 111 -2.96 12.84 -16.66
N GLU A 112 -3.97 11.99 -16.97
CA GLU A 112 -4.61 11.10 -15.98
C GLU A 112 -5.09 11.87 -14.74
N GLU A 113 -6.02 12.81 -14.95
CA GLU A 113 -6.59 13.71 -13.95
C GLU A 113 -5.57 14.69 -13.33
N ARG A 114 -4.37 14.85 -13.92
CA ARG A 114 -3.34 15.77 -13.46
C ARG A 114 -2.96 16.79 -14.54
N ALA A 115 -2.69 18.00 -14.12
CA ALA A 115 -2.15 19.07 -14.95
C ALA A 115 -1.11 19.91 -14.19
N ILE A 116 -0.30 20.65 -14.91
CA ILE A 116 0.66 21.61 -14.34
C ILE A 116 0.45 22.94 -15.07
N ALA A 117 0.22 24.00 -14.33
CA ALA A 117 0.22 25.34 -14.88
C ALA A 117 1.54 26.03 -14.56
N LEU A 118 2.22 26.54 -15.58
CA LEU A 118 3.37 27.41 -15.42
C LEU A 118 2.88 28.84 -15.58
N ILE A 119 2.97 29.66 -14.52
CA ILE A 119 2.53 31.06 -14.49
C ILE A 119 3.74 31.98 -14.45
N GLU A 120 3.87 32.86 -15.43
CA GLU A 120 4.95 33.85 -15.50
C GLU A 120 4.83 34.86 -14.35
N GLN A 121 5.88 34.98 -13.52
CA GLN A 121 5.95 35.94 -12.44
C GLN A 121 6.55 37.27 -12.92
N ALA A 122 6.49 38.32 -12.09
CA ALA A 122 6.97 39.66 -12.43
C ALA A 122 8.49 39.72 -12.68
N ASP A 123 9.25 38.78 -12.16
CA ASP A 123 10.70 38.60 -12.36
C ASP A 123 11.04 37.80 -13.63
N GLY A 124 10.04 37.29 -14.36
CA GLY A 124 10.18 36.44 -15.54
C GLY A 124 10.36 34.98 -15.25
N GLU A 125 10.38 34.56 -13.97
CA GLU A 125 10.40 33.15 -13.60
C GLU A 125 9.03 32.51 -13.78
N MET A 126 8.99 31.18 -13.99
CA MET A 126 7.75 30.43 -14.14
C MET A 126 7.45 29.68 -12.84
N GLU A 127 6.38 30.09 -12.18
CA GLU A 127 5.86 29.37 -11.01
C GLU A 127 5.09 28.12 -11.46
N GLU A 128 5.44 26.96 -10.91
CA GLU A 128 4.70 25.73 -11.15
C GLU A 128 3.53 25.59 -10.16
N VAL A 129 2.32 25.52 -10.70
CA VAL A 129 1.10 25.25 -9.93
C VAL A 129 0.59 23.87 -10.32
N PRO A 130 0.75 22.84 -9.45
CA PRO A 130 0.18 21.53 -9.71
C PRO A 130 -1.36 21.57 -9.57
N LEU A 131 -2.02 20.99 -10.54
CA LEU A 131 -3.47 20.89 -10.60
C LEU A 131 -3.88 19.43 -10.73
N SER A 132 -5.05 19.09 -10.22
CA SER A 132 -5.64 17.78 -10.42
C SER A 132 -7.15 17.86 -10.31
N GLU A 133 -7.81 17.06 -11.09
CA GLU A 133 -9.22 16.78 -10.90
C GLU A 133 -9.38 15.65 -9.87
N GLY A 134 -10.46 15.68 -9.06
CA GLY A 134 -10.66 14.66 -8.03
C GLY A 134 -9.98 14.96 -6.69
N PHE A 135 -9.49 13.92 -6.02
CA PHE A 135 -8.89 14.04 -4.68
C PHE A 135 -7.38 14.22 -4.76
N ALA A 136 -6.91 15.43 -4.55
CA ALA A 136 -5.48 15.73 -4.55
C ALA A 136 -5.06 16.64 -3.39
N CYS A 137 -3.81 16.48 -2.97
CA CYS A 137 -3.20 17.37 -2.00
C CYS A 137 -2.67 18.63 -2.69
N ASN A 138 -3.13 19.79 -2.24
CA ASN A 138 -2.69 21.08 -2.78
C ASN A 138 -1.22 21.41 -2.49
N MET A 139 -0.65 20.81 -1.43
CA MET A 139 0.72 21.09 -1.00
C MET A 139 1.76 20.23 -1.71
N CYS A 140 1.49 18.93 -1.89
CA CYS A 140 2.48 17.99 -2.46
C CYS A 140 2.06 17.42 -3.83
N GLY A 141 0.91 17.77 -4.38
CA GLY A 141 0.40 17.28 -5.66
C GLY A 141 0.03 15.78 -5.69
N SER A 142 0.08 15.09 -4.54
CA SER A 142 -0.29 13.67 -4.48
C SER A 142 -1.78 13.50 -4.78
N THR A 143 -2.10 12.64 -5.74
CA THR A 143 -3.48 12.28 -6.12
C THR A 143 -3.93 11.02 -5.41
N TYR A 144 -5.22 10.94 -5.13
CA TYR A 144 -5.87 9.83 -4.46
C TYR A 144 -7.06 9.36 -5.28
N PRO A 145 -7.31 8.05 -5.41
CA PRO A 145 -8.47 7.57 -6.14
C PRO A 145 -9.77 8.02 -5.48
N THR A 146 -10.83 8.17 -6.27
CA THR A 146 -12.16 8.49 -5.73
C THR A 146 -12.62 7.38 -4.77
N PRO A 147 -13.06 7.72 -3.55
CA PRO A 147 -13.56 6.73 -2.60
C PRO A 147 -14.76 5.97 -3.16
N THR A 148 -14.65 4.65 -3.23
CA THR A 148 -15.73 3.73 -3.61
C THR A 148 -16.05 2.80 -2.45
N PRO A 149 -17.24 2.17 -2.40
CA PRO A 149 -17.57 1.20 -1.35
C PRO A 149 -16.55 0.05 -1.22
N LYS A 150 -15.94 -0.37 -2.33
CA LYS A 150 -14.90 -1.41 -2.36
C LYS A 150 -13.67 -1.03 -1.56
N LEU A 151 -13.33 0.26 -1.53
CA LEU A 151 -12.19 0.79 -0.80
C LEU A 151 -12.33 0.60 0.72
N PHE A 152 -13.54 0.53 1.23
CA PHE A 152 -13.81 0.34 2.67
C PHE A 152 -14.06 -1.11 3.06
N SER A 153 -13.83 -2.05 2.15
CA SER A 153 -13.99 -3.48 2.39
C SER A 153 -12.62 -4.15 2.54
N TRP A 154 -12.34 -4.71 3.72
CA TRP A 154 -11.15 -5.56 3.92
C TRP A 154 -11.18 -6.89 3.16
N ASN A 155 -12.33 -7.26 2.57
CA ASN A 155 -12.48 -8.44 1.70
C ASN A 155 -12.23 -8.13 0.22
N HIS A 156 -12.01 -6.85 -0.13
CA HIS A 156 -11.71 -6.42 -1.50
C HIS A 156 -10.26 -5.95 -1.60
N PRO A 157 -9.51 -6.30 -2.65
CA PRO A 157 -8.10 -5.91 -2.82
C PRO A 157 -7.84 -4.41 -2.66
N ASP A 158 -8.75 -3.55 -3.13
CA ASP A 158 -8.60 -2.09 -3.07
C ASP A 158 -8.64 -1.55 -1.64
N GLY A 159 -9.44 -2.19 -0.78
CA GLY A 159 -9.62 -1.77 0.61
C GLY A 159 -8.78 -2.56 1.61
N ALA A 160 -8.32 -3.75 1.25
CA ALA A 160 -7.56 -4.63 2.12
C ALA A 160 -6.13 -4.11 2.34
N CYS A 161 -5.61 -4.30 3.54
CA CYS A 161 -4.19 -4.09 3.81
C CYS A 161 -3.35 -5.04 2.95
N SER A 162 -2.46 -4.50 2.12
CA SER A 162 -1.62 -5.28 1.20
C SER A 162 -0.67 -6.25 1.90
N ASN A 163 -0.30 -5.97 3.16
CA ASN A 163 0.61 -6.83 3.92
C ASN A 163 -0.07 -8.09 4.47
N CYS A 164 -1.30 -7.99 4.96
CA CYS A 164 -2.04 -9.13 5.53
C CYS A 164 -3.22 -9.61 4.65
N GLY A 165 -3.45 -9.00 3.50
CA GLY A 165 -4.56 -9.35 2.61
C GLY A 165 -5.94 -9.19 3.27
N GLY A 166 -6.10 -8.23 4.20
CA GLY A 166 -7.35 -8.01 4.93
C GLY A 166 -7.59 -8.93 6.12
N LEU A 167 -6.61 -9.75 6.53
CA LEU A 167 -6.74 -10.65 7.68
C LEU A 167 -6.57 -9.95 9.03
N GLY A 168 -5.83 -8.83 9.08
CA GLY A 168 -5.47 -8.12 10.31
C GLY A 168 -4.30 -8.75 11.06
N GLU A 169 -3.95 -9.98 10.72
CA GLU A 169 -2.88 -10.77 11.31
C GLU A 169 -1.96 -11.30 10.22
N VAL A 170 -0.71 -11.53 10.57
CA VAL A 170 0.28 -12.22 9.73
C VAL A 170 0.84 -13.41 10.49
N LEU A 171 1.01 -14.51 9.79
CA LEU A 171 1.63 -15.71 10.36
C LEU A 171 3.15 -15.53 10.35
N ARG A 172 3.77 -15.62 11.52
CA ARG A 172 5.24 -15.58 11.70
C ARG A 172 5.73 -16.87 12.35
N PHE A 173 6.88 -17.34 11.92
CA PHE A 173 7.55 -18.44 12.58
C PHE A 173 8.02 -18.03 13.97
N ARG A 174 7.90 -18.92 14.95
CA ARG A 174 8.25 -18.68 16.34
C ARG A 174 9.37 -19.61 16.77
N GLU A 175 10.39 -19.06 17.45
CA GLU A 175 11.59 -19.80 17.83
C GLU A 175 11.29 -21.04 18.69
N ASP A 176 10.46 -20.89 19.72
CA ASP A 176 10.12 -21.99 20.62
C ASP A 176 9.31 -23.12 19.97
N LEU A 177 8.62 -22.84 18.86
CA LEU A 177 7.98 -23.86 18.03
C LEU A 177 8.98 -24.55 17.09
N ILE A 178 9.94 -23.78 16.55
CA ILE A 178 11.00 -24.28 15.67
C ILE A 178 11.99 -25.13 16.46
N ILE A 179 12.32 -24.72 17.71
CA ILE A 179 13.29 -25.34 18.60
C ILE A 179 12.59 -25.68 19.92
N PRO A 180 11.72 -26.68 19.92
CA PRO A 180 10.91 -27.01 21.09
C PRO A 180 11.73 -27.64 22.24
N ASP A 181 12.93 -28.15 21.94
CA ASP A 181 13.87 -28.67 22.93
C ASP A 181 15.25 -28.03 22.74
N PRO A 182 15.58 -26.99 23.51
CA PRO A 182 16.85 -26.28 23.38
C PRO A 182 18.06 -27.08 23.93
N THR A 183 17.86 -28.25 24.51
CA THR A 183 18.95 -29.13 24.97
C THR A 183 19.54 -29.97 23.82
N ILE A 184 18.83 -30.00 22.70
CA ILE A 184 19.30 -30.72 21.49
C ILE A 184 20.28 -29.84 20.70
N SER A 185 21.33 -30.48 20.13
CA SER A 185 22.30 -29.80 19.28
C SER A 185 21.80 -29.69 17.82
N LEU A 186 22.41 -28.76 17.05
CA LEU A 186 22.10 -28.60 15.62
C LEU A 186 22.31 -29.90 14.83
N ASN A 187 23.38 -30.62 15.15
CA ASN A 187 23.69 -31.90 14.51
C ASN A 187 22.65 -32.99 14.81
N LYS A 188 22.03 -32.94 15.99
CA LYS A 188 20.93 -33.83 16.37
C LYS A 188 19.56 -33.36 15.93
N GLY A 189 19.51 -32.22 15.21
CA GLY A 189 18.30 -31.64 14.61
C GLY A 189 17.47 -30.80 15.55
N ALA A 190 18.08 -29.89 16.29
CA ALA A 190 17.42 -28.89 17.12
C ALA A 190 16.35 -28.10 16.32
N ILE A 191 16.66 -27.74 15.08
CA ILE A 191 15.72 -27.03 14.18
C ILE A 191 14.76 -28.06 13.56
N LYS A 192 13.64 -28.28 14.25
CA LYS A 192 12.63 -29.30 13.88
C LYS A 192 12.12 -29.18 12.44
N PRO A 193 11.66 -28.02 11.94
CA PRO A 193 11.12 -27.93 10.59
C PRO A 193 12.15 -28.19 9.48
N TRP A 194 13.44 -28.08 9.77
CA TRP A 194 14.48 -28.44 8.79
C TRP A 194 14.61 -29.94 8.51
N ARG A 195 13.94 -30.76 9.31
CA ARG A 195 13.81 -32.21 9.10
C ARG A 195 12.62 -32.58 8.20
N LEU A 196 11.85 -31.58 7.79
CA LEU A 196 10.69 -31.73 6.90
C LEU A 196 11.09 -31.46 5.44
N GLY A 197 10.34 -32.06 4.52
CA GLY A 197 10.52 -31.88 3.08
C GLY A 197 11.19 -33.08 2.40
N SER A 198 11.64 -32.85 1.17
CA SER A 198 12.32 -33.90 0.39
C SER A 198 13.70 -34.21 0.95
N ARG A 199 14.19 -35.41 0.66
CA ARG A 199 15.56 -35.84 1.04
C ARG A 199 16.61 -34.83 0.56
N LYS A 200 16.40 -34.25 -0.64
CA LYS A 200 17.29 -33.25 -1.22
C LYS A 200 17.32 -31.96 -0.35
N MET A 201 16.18 -31.48 0.11
CA MET A 201 16.11 -30.28 0.97
C MET A 201 16.80 -30.52 2.32
N ILE A 202 16.53 -31.66 2.94
CA ILE A 202 17.17 -32.04 4.22
C ILE A 202 18.69 -32.10 4.08
N THR A 203 19.19 -32.71 3.00
CA THR A 203 20.63 -32.78 2.72
C THR A 203 21.24 -31.40 2.48
N LEU A 204 20.55 -30.54 1.73
CA LEU A 204 20.98 -29.15 1.48
C LEU A 204 21.16 -28.37 2.80
N ARG A 205 20.19 -28.46 3.70
CA ARG A 205 20.23 -27.79 5.01
C ARG A 205 21.35 -28.35 5.91
N LYS A 206 21.61 -29.64 5.85
CA LYS A 206 22.76 -30.24 6.55
C LYS A 206 24.10 -29.74 6.00
N ASN A 207 24.23 -29.66 4.67
CA ASN A 207 25.43 -29.13 4.03
C ASN A 207 25.64 -27.65 4.35
N LEU A 208 24.55 -26.89 4.44
CA LEU A 208 24.57 -25.50 4.85
C LEU A 208 25.12 -25.32 6.28
N LEU A 209 24.58 -26.07 7.25
CA LEU A 209 25.11 -26.08 8.63
C LEU A 209 26.60 -26.48 8.68
N LYS A 210 27.02 -27.45 7.87
CA LYS A 210 28.40 -27.84 7.81
C LYS A 210 29.31 -26.74 7.27
N ALA A 211 28.88 -26.06 6.22
CA ALA A 211 29.58 -24.89 5.66
C ALA A 211 29.72 -23.74 6.68
N LEU A 212 28.64 -23.43 7.42
CA LEU A 212 28.69 -22.44 8.49
C LEU A 212 29.65 -22.84 9.62
N SER A 213 29.68 -24.14 10.00
CA SER A 213 30.62 -24.63 10.98
C SER A 213 32.08 -24.48 10.52
N GLU A 214 32.38 -24.83 9.26
CA GLU A 214 33.74 -24.74 8.69
C GLU A 214 34.21 -23.28 8.53
N GLN A 215 33.34 -22.36 8.18
CA GLN A 215 33.70 -20.96 7.85
C GLN A 215 33.61 -20.00 9.03
N MET A 216 32.70 -20.24 10.00
CA MET A 216 32.47 -19.36 11.16
C MET A 216 32.90 -19.99 12.48
N GLY A 217 33.33 -21.27 12.49
CA GLY A 217 33.67 -21.98 13.74
C GLY A 217 32.46 -22.37 14.58
N LEU A 218 31.24 -22.41 13.98
CA LEU A 218 30.02 -22.78 14.70
C LEU A 218 30.06 -24.24 15.16
N ASP A 219 29.99 -24.50 16.45
CA ASP A 219 29.99 -25.87 17.00
C ASP A 219 28.59 -26.51 16.89
N LEU A 220 28.42 -27.37 15.89
CA LEU A 220 27.18 -28.10 15.64
C LEU A 220 26.83 -29.16 16.70
N LYS A 221 27.77 -29.56 17.57
CA LYS A 221 27.55 -30.54 18.65
C LYS A 221 27.03 -29.87 19.92
N LYS A 222 27.20 -28.55 20.05
CA LYS A 222 26.76 -27.77 21.19
C LYS A 222 25.24 -27.69 21.26
N PRO A 223 24.59 -27.92 22.40
CA PRO A 223 23.16 -27.72 22.56
C PRO A 223 22.74 -26.30 22.21
N TRP A 224 21.51 -26.10 21.68
CA TRP A 224 21.01 -24.79 21.30
C TRP A 224 21.12 -23.76 22.44
N ASN A 225 20.71 -24.12 23.65
CA ASN A 225 20.75 -23.24 24.82
C ASN A 225 22.18 -22.91 25.31
N LYS A 226 23.20 -23.54 24.76
CA LYS A 226 24.62 -23.26 25.05
C LYS A 226 25.28 -22.42 23.95
N LEU A 227 24.61 -22.20 22.83
CA LEU A 227 25.03 -21.23 21.82
C LEU A 227 24.91 -19.82 22.39
N SER A 228 25.81 -18.93 21.97
CA SER A 228 25.70 -17.52 22.32
C SER A 228 24.46 -16.89 21.65
N ILE A 229 23.94 -15.81 22.23
CA ILE A 229 22.80 -15.07 21.67
C ILE A 229 23.09 -14.62 20.21
N LYS A 230 24.35 -14.25 19.92
CA LYS A 230 24.75 -13.87 18.55
C LYS A 230 24.68 -15.05 17.58
N GLU A 231 25.12 -16.25 17.99
CA GLU A 231 25.02 -17.46 17.15
C GLU A 231 23.56 -17.86 16.93
N GLN A 232 22.71 -17.76 17.96
CA GLN A 232 21.27 -18.05 17.87
C GLN A 232 20.58 -17.07 16.90
N SER A 233 20.78 -15.75 17.09
CA SER A 233 20.20 -14.72 16.22
C SER A 233 20.69 -14.88 14.79
N PHE A 234 22.00 -15.10 14.57
CA PHE A 234 22.54 -15.37 13.26
C PHE A 234 21.88 -16.58 12.58
N LEU A 235 21.68 -17.67 13.33
CA LEU A 235 21.02 -18.87 12.79
C LEU A 235 19.55 -18.62 12.43
N LEU A 236 18.83 -17.85 13.23
CA LEU A 236 17.41 -17.57 13.02
C LEU A 236 17.19 -16.54 11.89
N ASP A 237 17.91 -15.42 11.95
CA ASP A 237 17.68 -14.25 11.09
C ASP A 237 18.58 -14.22 9.84
N GLY A 238 19.73 -14.89 9.91
CA GLY A 238 20.71 -14.91 8.83
C GLY A 238 21.63 -13.70 8.80
N ASP A 239 22.46 -13.65 7.77
CA ASP A 239 23.29 -12.51 7.41
C ASP A 239 23.24 -12.33 5.89
N LYS A 240 22.79 -11.16 5.46
CA LYS A 240 22.64 -10.82 4.05
C LYS A 240 23.90 -10.20 3.44
N ASP A 241 24.78 -9.72 4.29
CA ASP A 241 25.98 -8.99 3.87
C ASP A 241 27.17 -9.93 3.67
N GLN A 242 27.15 -11.08 4.35
CA GLN A 242 28.23 -12.08 4.26
C GLN A 242 27.83 -13.26 3.37
N ASN A 243 28.67 -13.55 2.36
CA ASN A 243 28.51 -14.72 1.50
C ASN A 243 29.28 -15.92 2.04
N PHE A 244 28.63 -17.08 2.03
CA PHE A 244 29.19 -18.35 2.46
C PHE A 244 29.35 -19.29 1.27
N GLU A 245 30.46 -20.01 1.22
CA GLU A 245 30.70 -21.06 0.23
C GLU A 245 29.95 -22.34 0.61
N ILE A 246 28.81 -22.57 -0.05
CA ILE A 246 28.00 -23.78 0.19
C ILE A 246 28.31 -24.82 -0.85
N LYS A 247 28.88 -25.94 -0.43
CA LYS A 247 29.16 -27.07 -1.29
C LYS A 247 27.90 -27.90 -1.54
N LEU A 248 27.33 -27.73 -2.72
CA LEU A 248 26.17 -28.47 -3.18
C LEU A 248 26.65 -29.75 -3.85
N GLU A 249 26.42 -30.87 -3.20
CA GLU A 249 26.67 -32.19 -3.82
C GLU A 249 25.41 -32.62 -4.59
N PHE A 250 25.42 -32.44 -5.89
CA PHE A 250 24.40 -32.95 -6.80
C PHE A 250 25.00 -34.02 -7.73
N GLY A 251 24.69 -35.29 -7.47
CA GLY A 251 25.13 -36.40 -8.31
C GLY A 251 26.66 -36.56 -8.32
N ARG A 252 27.26 -36.75 -9.50
CA ARG A 252 28.71 -36.91 -9.66
C ARG A 252 29.53 -35.61 -9.65
N GLY A 253 28.87 -34.44 -9.46
CA GLY A 253 29.52 -33.13 -9.50
C GLY A 253 29.40 -32.38 -8.17
N LYS A 254 30.55 -31.93 -7.60
CA LYS A 254 30.56 -30.96 -6.49
C LYS A 254 30.60 -29.56 -7.09
N LYS A 255 29.54 -28.80 -6.93
CA LYS A 255 29.51 -27.34 -7.26
C LYS A 255 29.48 -26.57 -5.97
N ALA A 256 30.45 -25.71 -5.74
CA ALA A 256 30.40 -24.70 -4.70
C ALA A 256 29.63 -23.48 -5.22
N LYS A 257 28.75 -22.94 -4.41
CA LYS A 257 28.02 -21.72 -4.71
C LYS A 257 28.21 -20.73 -3.55
N MET A 258 28.64 -19.51 -3.88
CA MET A 258 28.69 -18.42 -2.94
C MET A 258 27.29 -17.82 -2.83
N GLN A 259 26.74 -17.78 -1.63
CA GLN A 259 25.45 -17.14 -1.37
C GLN A 259 25.35 -16.70 0.10
N PRO A 260 24.57 -15.67 0.40
CA PRO A 260 24.32 -15.29 1.78
C PRO A 260 23.54 -16.38 2.51
N PHE A 261 23.69 -16.43 3.83
CA PHE A 261 22.88 -17.29 4.67
C PHE A 261 21.57 -16.56 5.03
N PRO A 262 20.41 -17.02 4.55
CA PRO A 262 19.16 -16.28 4.73
C PRO A 262 18.58 -16.39 6.15
N GLY A 263 19.12 -17.29 6.99
CA GLY A 263 18.53 -17.64 8.29
C GLY A 263 17.39 -18.65 8.18
N VAL A 264 17.07 -19.25 9.33
CA VAL A 264 16.03 -20.29 9.41
C VAL A 264 14.65 -19.71 9.07
N PHE A 265 14.32 -18.53 9.58
CA PHE A 265 13.01 -17.91 9.34
C PHE A 265 12.76 -17.66 7.85
N GLN A 266 13.72 -17.07 7.16
CA GLN A 266 13.59 -16.80 5.73
C GLN A 266 13.58 -18.08 4.88
N ASP A 267 14.42 -19.09 5.21
CA ASP A 267 14.41 -20.39 4.54
C ASP A 267 13.05 -21.10 4.66
N LEU A 268 12.41 -21.01 5.84
CA LEU A 268 11.09 -21.59 6.04
C LEU A 268 9.99 -20.82 5.29
N GLN A 269 10.06 -19.49 5.25
CA GLN A 269 9.15 -18.67 4.46
C GLN A 269 9.24 -18.98 2.98
N GLU A 270 10.47 -19.09 2.45
CA GLU A 270 10.71 -19.43 1.06
C GLU A 270 10.23 -20.86 0.75
N THR A 271 10.52 -21.81 1.64
CA THR A 271 9.99 -23.17 1.53
C THR A 271 8.47 -23.18 1.48
N MET A 272 7.80 -22.35 2.30
CA MET A 272 6.35 -22.28 2.34
C MET A 272 5.74 -21.67 1.08
N ARG A 273 6.43 -20.69 0.47
CA ARG A 273 6.01 -20.05 -0.78
C ARG A 273 6.21 -20.96 -1.99
N SER A 274 7.34 -21.67 -2.03
CA SER A 274 7.75 -22.47 -3.20
C SER A 274 7.23 -23.91 -3.21
N THR A 275 6.78 -24.43 -2.06
CA THR A 275 6.31 -25.82 -1.98
C THR A 275 4.96 -26.03 -2.66
N THR A 276 4.86 -27.07 -3.46
CA THR A 276 3.62 -27.58 -4.05
C THR A 276 2.96 -28.66 -3.19
N SER A 277 3.61 -29.10 -2.08
CA SER A 277 3.09 -30.14 -1.19
C SER A 277 2.23 -29.56 -0.09
N ASP A 278 0.93 -29.81 -0.13
CA ASP A 278 -0.02 -29.39 0.90
C ASP A 278 0.30 -29.98 2.27
N ASN A 279 0.78 -31.23 2.32
CA ASN A 279 1.20 -31.87 3.57
C ASN A 279 2.40 -31.15 4.21
N LEU A 280 3.39 -30.72 3.41
CA LEU A 280 4.52 -29.96 3.93
C LEU A 280 4.06 -28.58 4.39
N ARG A 281 3.19 -27.92 3.62
CA ARG A 281 2.62 -26.62 3.98
C ARG A 281 1.85 -26.69 5.29
N ALA A 282 0.96 -27.69 5.44
CA ALA A 282 0.20 -27.91 6.68
C ALA A 282 1.10 -28.13 7.90
N LYS A 283 2.20 -28.88 7.74
CA LYS A 283 3.19 -29.09 8.81
C LYS A 283 3.97 -27.80 9.14
N LEU A 284 4.31 -26.97 8.16
CA LEU A 284 5.02 -25.73 8.40
C LEU A 284 4.15 -24.70 9.15
N VAL A 285 2.84 -24.68 8.89
CA VAL A 285 1.89 -23.82 9.61
C VAL A 285 1.90 -24.07 11.12
N THR A 286 2.14 -25.32 11.58
CA THR A 286 2.21 -25.63 13.03
C THR A 286 3.38 -24.96 13.76
N TYR A 287 4.37 -24.44 13.04
CA TYR A 287 5.51 -23.67 13.58
C TYR A 287 5.29 -22.16 13.54
N GLN A 288 4.10 -21.73 13.13
CA GLN A 288 3.73 -20.32 13.03
C GLN A 288 2.68 -19.95 14.07
N TYR A 289 2.62 -18.66 14.36
CA TYR A 289 1.57 -18.06 15.17
C TYR A 289 1.10 -16.75 14.53
N GLY A 290 -0.14 -16.36 14.83
CA GLY A 290 -0.70 -15.10 14.36
C GLY A 290 -0.15 -13.94 15.18
N THR A 291 0.41 -12.95 14.52
CA THR A 291 0.75 -11.65 15.10
C THR A 291 -0.08 -10.56 14.46
N ILE A 292 -0.42 -9.55 15.23
CA ILE A 292 -1.09 -8.36 14.67
C ILE A 292 -0.25 -7.80 13.53
N CYS A 293 -0.89 -7.51 12.41
CA CYS A 293 -0.24 -6.93 11.25
C CYS A 293 0.24 -5.51 11.59
N GLU A 294 1.55 -5.26 11.57
CA GLU A 294 2.14 -3.97 11.94
C GLU A 294 1.64 -2.79 11.08
N PRO A 295 1.58 -2.89 9.72
CA PRO A 295 1.12 -1.78 8.89
C PRO A 295 -0.32 -1.37 9.15
N CYS A 296 -1.23 -2.30 9.37
CA CYS A 296 -2.64 -1.98 9.60
C CYS A 296 -3.07 -2.08 11.07
N LYS A 297 -2.17 -2.46 11.98
CA LYS A 297 -2.42 -2.59 13.44
C LYS A 297 -3.68 -3.40 13.78
N GLY A 298 -4.03 -4.39 12.91
CA GLY A 298 -5.22 -5.21 13.08
C GLY A 298 -6.48 -4.68 12.40
N SER A 299 -6.50 -3.46 11.89
CA SER A 299 -7.69 -2.85 11.24
C SER A 299 -8.10 -3.53 9.92
N ARG A 300 -7.22 -4.34 9.32
CA ARG A 300 -7.42 -5.06 8.05
C ARG A 300 -7.46 -4.17 6.81
N LEU A 301 -7.59 -2.86 6.98
CA LEU A 301 -7.77 -1.87 5.92
C LEU A 301 -6.44 -1.34 5.40
N SER A 302 -6.44 -0.92 4.14
CA SER A 302 -5.32 -0.22 3.51
C SER A 302 -5.05 1.13 4.20
N SER A 303 -3.85 1.67 4.06
CA SER A 303 -3.52 2.99 4.61
C SER A 303 -4.43 4.09 4.05
N TYR A 304 -4.79 3.97 2.77
CA TYR A 304 -5.71 4.91 2.12
C TYR A 304 -7.11 4.84 2.73
N SER A 305 -7.70 3.65 2.87
CA SER A 305 -9.03 3.48 3.49
C SER A 305 -9.10 4.06 4.91
N ARG A 306 -8.02 3.92 5.69
CA ARG A 306 -7.91 4.46 7.05
C ARG A 306 -7.75 5.97 7.12
N SER A 307 -7.26 6.59 6.05
CA SER A 307 -7.09 8.05 5.99
C SER A 307 -8.36 8.81 5.62
N VAL A 308 -9.41 8.13 5.17
CA VAL A 308 -10.71 8.75 4.91
C VAL A 308 -11.45 8.97 6.21
N LEU A 309 -11.90 10.20 6.46
CA LEU A 309 -12.54 10.60 7.70
C LEU A 309 -14.03 10.95 7.46
N LEU A 310 -14.88 10.51 8.37
CA LEU A 310 -16.27 10.94 8.48
C LEU A 310 -16.44 11.75 9.77
N ALA A 311 -16.78 13.02 9.67
CA ALA A 311 -16.86 13.93 10.81
C ALA A 311 -15.61 13.88 11.71
N GLY A 312 -14.41 13.77 11.09
CA GLY A 312 -13.12 13.67 11.77
C GLY A 312 -12.79 12.33 12.41
N CYS A 313 -13.59 11.28 12.16
CA CYS A 313 -13.33 9.92 12.64
C CYS A 313 -12.95 8.99 11.49
N SER A 314 -11.87 8.21 11.67
CA SER A 314 -11.50 7.16 10.72
C SER A 314 -12.39 5.93 10.87
N LEU A 315 -12.48 5.11 9.81
CA LEU A 315 -13.21 3.84 9.88
C LEU A 315 -12.55 2.85 10.87
N GLU A 316 -11.22 2.91 11.02
CA GLU A 316 -10.46 2.13 11.98
C GLU A 316 -10.87 2.45 13.41
N ASP A 317 -10.89 3.74 13.76
CA ASP A 317 -11.30 4.21 15.08
C ASP A 317 -12.75 3.81 15.37
N PHE A 318 -13.66 4.07 14.41
CA PHE A 318 -15.07 3.76 14.53
C PHE A 318 -15.33 2.27 14.82
N PHE A 319 -14.64 1.36 14.15
CA PHE A 319 -14.79 -0.08 14.40
C PHE A 319 -14.17 -0.54 15.70
N SER A 320 -13.15 0.15 16.21
CA SER A 320 -12.52 -0.17 17.49
C SER A 320 -13.38 0.17 18.72
N TRP A 321 -14.35 1.06 18.53
CA TRP A 321 -15.21 1.52 19.63
C TRP A 321 -16.24 0.49 20.05
N PRO A 322 -16.64 0.52 21.34
CA PRO A 322 -17.87 -0.14 21.77
C PRO A 322 -19.07 0.36 21.00
N THR A 323 -20.02 -0.52 20.69
CA THR A 323 -21.23 -0.20 19.90
C THR A 323 -22.00 1.00 20.47
N ALA A 324 -22.05 1.15 21.80
CA ALA A 324 -22.68 2.30 22.46
C ALA A 324 -21.99 3.64 22.10
N GLN A 325 -20.65 3.64 22.06
CA GLN A 325 -19.88 4.84 21.68
C GLN A 325 -20.06 5.16 20.19
N ALA A 326 -20.01 4.14 19.32
CA ALA A 326 -20.26 4.31 17.89
C ALA A 326 -21.67 4.89 17.62
N TRP A 327 -22.69 4.39 18.33
CA TRP A 327 -24.06 4.91 18.25
C TRP A 327 -24.14 6.38 18.66
N GLU A 328 -23.51 6.75 19.79
CA GLU A 328 -23.48 8.15 20.22
C GLU A 328 -22.79 9.08 19.23
N PHE A 329 -21.68 8.62 18.63
CA PHE A 329 -20.97 9.39 17.60
C PHE A 329 -21.86 9.67 16.38
N ILE A 330 -22.55 8.65 15.84
CA ILE A 330 -23.47 8.85 14.71
C ILE A 330 -24.56 9.84 15.07
N ARG A 331 -25.23 9.67 16.22
CA ARG A 331 -26.35 10.50 16.65
C ARG A 331 -25.98 11.95 16.96
N LYS A 332 -24.86 12.14 17.65
CA LYS A 332 -24.51 13.47 18.20
C LYS A 332 -23.57 14.27 17.30
N LYS A 333 -22.73 13.61 16.49
CA LYS A 333 -21.67 14.26 15.74
C LYS A 333 -21.85 14.09 14.22
N ALA A 334 -21.90 12.87 13.69
CA ALA A 334 -21.94 12.67 12.25
C ALA A 334 -23.19 13.25 11.58
N ARG A 335 -24.39 13.07 12.18
CA ARG A 335 -25.65 13.61 11.64
C ARG A 335 -25.78 15.13 11.77
N LYS A 336 -24.93 15.77 12.56
CA LYS A 336 -24.91 17.24 12.72
C LYS A 336 -23.81 17.91 11.90
N ASP A 337 -22.97 17.14 11.24
CA ASP A 337 -21.92 17.66 10.37
C ASP A 337 -22.54 18.04 9.00
N GLU A 338 -22.39 19.29 8.61
CA GLU A 338 -22.93 19.82 7.35
C GLU A 338 -22.39 19.05 6.13
N ASN A 339 -21.17 18.53 6.20
CA ASN A 339 -20.58 17.70 5.14
C ASN A 339 -21.23 16.32 5.01
N CYS A 340 -22.02 15.90 5.99
CA CYS A 340 -22.71 14.60 6.02
C CYS A 340 -24.19 14.69 5.61
N LEU A 341 -24.72 15.87 5.29
CA LEU A 341 -26.14 16.05 4.93
C LEU A 341 -26.59 15.20 3.75
N GLN A 342 -25.72 14.98 2.77
CA GLN A 342 -26.04 14.16 1.59
C GLN A 342 -26.20 12.65 1.89
N VAL A 343 -25.76 12.20 3.05
CA VAL A 343 -25.80 10.80 3.48
C VAL A 343 -26.65 10.59 4.74
N GLU A 344 -27.54 11.56 5.06
CA GLU A 344 -28.33 11.54 6.29
C GLU A 344 -29.18 10.27 6.43
N ASP A 345 -29.82 9.83 5.36
CA ASP A 345 -30.62 8.60 5.37
C ASP A 345 -29.79 7.35 5.74
N ALA A 346 -28.57 7.26 5.19
CA ALA A 346 -27.66 6.16 5.51
C ALA A 346 -27.21 6.24 6.98
N LEU A 347 -26.91 7.44 7.49
CA LEU A 347 -26.54 7.66 8.90
C LEU A 347 -27.70 7.36 9.84
N HIS A 348 -28.92 7.71 9.45
CA HIS A 348 -30.13 7.38 10.21
C HIS A 348 -30.33 5.86 10.30
N GLY A 349 -30.21 5.15 9.17
CA GLY A 349 -30.30 3.69 9.15
C GLY A 349 -29.20 3.03 9.99
N LEU A 350 -27.98 3.59 10.00
CA LEU A 350 -26.89 3.12 10.84
C LEU A 350 -27.17 3.38 12.33
N GLU A 351 -27.66 4.56 12.69
CA GLU A 351 -28.07 4.90 14.06
C GLU A 351 -29.10 3.92 14.61
N GLN A 352 -30.12 3.59 13.83
CA GLN A 352 -31.15 2.63 14.23
C GLN A 352 -30.55 1.23 14.47
N ARG A 353 -29.72 0.72 13.57
CA ARG A 353 -29.10 -0.60 13.71
C ARG A 353 -28.19 -0.68 14.95
N LEU A 354 -27.36 0.34 15.18
CA LEU A 354 -26.53 0.43 16.39
C LEU A 354 -27.38 0.54 17.65
N GLY A 355 -28.53 1.29 17.60
CA GLY A 355 -29.50 1.38 18.67
C GLY A 355 -30.04 0.01 19.07
N PHE A 356 -30.49 -0.81 18.13
CA PHE A 356 -30.98 -2.18 18.40
C PHE A 356 -29.91 -3.06 19.06
N ILE A 357 -28.65 -2.95 18.65
CA ILE A 357 -27.55 -3.69 19.29
C ILE A 357 -27.39 -3.26 20.74
N ASN A 358 -27.54 -1.96 21.03
CA ASN A 358 -27.50 -1.45 22.40
C ASN A 358 -28.70 -1.90 23.23
N GLU A 359 -29.92 -1.89 22.67
CA GLU A 359 -31.16 -2.32 23.34
C GLU A 359 -31.13 -3.79 23.77
N VAL A 360 -30.53 -4.67 22.96
CA VAL A 360 -30.33 -6.07 23.34
C VAL A 360 -29.17 -6.29 24.34
N GLY A 361 -28.58 -5.19 24.86
CA GLY A 361 -27.54 -5.21 25.87
C GLY A 361 -26.15 -5.61 25.35
N LEU A 362 -25.85 -5.34 24.07
CA LEU A 362 -24.54 -5.59 23.45
C LEU A 362 -23.72 -4.32 23.20
N GLY A 363 -24.09 -3.21 23.85
CA GLY A 363 -23.42 -1.91 23.69
C GLY A 363 -21.93 -1.88 24.06
N TYR A 364 -21.46 -2.84 24.83
CA TYR A 364 -20.06 -2.99 25.21
C TYR A 364 -19.19 -3.69 24.19
N LEU A 365 -19.79 -4.33 23.17
CA LEU A 365 -19.04 -5.05 22.15
C LEU A 365 -18.42 -4.09 21.12
N GLY A 366 -17.13 -4.32 20.76
CA GLY A 366 -16.48 -3.68 19.64
C GLY A 366 -17.05 -4.19 18.30
N LEU A 367 -17.19 -3.29 17.35
CA LEU A 367 -17.70 -3.63 16.01
C LEU A 367 -16.73 -4.50 15.20
N ASP A 368 -15.45 -4.46 15.51
CA ASP A 368 -14.38 -5.26 14.90
C ASP A 368 -14.28 -6.68 15.46
N ARG A 369 -15.05 -6.99 16.53
CA ARG A 369 -14.95 -8.28 17.22
C ARG A 369 -15.41 -9.43 16.33
N PRO A 370 -14.56 -10.44 16.08
CA PRO A 370 -14.93 -11.59 15.25
C PRO A 370 -16.13 -12.37 15.82
N TYR A 371 -17.08 -12.70 14.97
CA TYR A 371 -18.29 -13.45 15.39
C TYR A 371 -17.96 -14.76 16.15
N ARG A 372 -16.90 -15.45 15.74
CA ARG A 372 -16.44 -16.70 16.41
C ARG A 372 -15.98 -16.51 17.86
N SER A 373 -15.70 -15.27 18.28
CA SER A 373 -15.28 -14.94 19.65
C SER A 373 -16.45 -14.59 20.57
N LEU A 374 -17.68 -14.52 20.04
CA LEU A 374 -18.87 -14.24 20.81
C LEU A 374 -19.30 -15.48 21.60
N SER A 375 -19.75 -15.26 22.84
CA SER A 375 -20.44 -16.30 23.60
C SER A 375 -21.78 -16.68 22.95
N GLY A 376 -22.34 -17.85 23.26
CA GLY A 376 -23.63 -18.28 22.71
C GLY A 376 -24.76 -17.26 22.93
N GLY A 377 -24.81 -16.65 24.12
CA GLY A 377 -25.80 -15.62 24.45
C GLY A 377 -25.58 -14.30 23.69
N GLU A 378 -24.33 -13.88 23.50
CA GLU A 378 -24.00 -12.70 22.66
C GLU A 378 -24.39 -12.92 21.20
N ALA A 379 -24.04 -14.09 20.64
CA ALA A 379 -24.40 -14.45 19.27
C ALA A 379 -25.91 -14.51 19.06
N GLN A 380 -26.69 -15.05 20.01
CA GLN A 380 -28.14 -15.07 19.94
C GLN A 380 -28.73 -13.66 19.99
N ARG A 381 -28.27 -12.79 20.90
CA ARG A 381 -28.73 -11.39 20.99
C ARG A 381 -28.35 -10.58 19.75
N ALA A 382 -27.18 -10.78 19.18
CA ALA A 382 -26.78 -10.15 17.93
C ALA A 382 -27.70 -10.54 16.74
N ARG A 383 -28.13 -11.82 16.68
CA ARG A 383 -29.11 -12.27 15.69
C ARG A 383 -30.48 -11.61 15.89
N LEU A 384 -30.94 -11.48 17.13
CA LEU A 384 -32.19 -10.79 17.44
C LEU A 384 -32.17 -9.33 17.02
N ALA A 385 -31.06 -8.60 17.31
CA ALA A 385 -30.88 -7.23 16.87
C ALA A 385 -30.94 -7.10 15.34
N THR A 386 -30.35 -8.06 14.61
CA THR A 386 -30.40 -8.10 13.13
C THR A 386 -31.85 -8.32 12.63
N GLN A 387 -32.61 -9.22 13.25
CA GLN A 387 -34.00 -9.49 12.86
C GLN A 387 -34.92 -8.27 13.13
N LEU A 388 -34.75 -7.61 14.26
CA LEU A 388 -35.49 -6.39 14.59
C LEU A 388 -35.16 -5.27 13.58
N GLY A 389 -33.88 -5.11 13.23
CA GLY A 389 -33.44 -4.10 12.25
C GLY A 389 -33.92 -4.36 10.82
N MET A 390 -34.15 -5.63 10.42
CA MET A 390 -34.70 -5.95 9.09
C MET A 390 -36.21 -5.72 9.00
N GLY A 391 -36.95 -5.85 10.10
CA GLY A 391 -38.41 -5.68 10.12
C GLY A 391 -38.86 -4.20 10.00
N LEU A 392 -37.94 -3.24 10.11
CA LEU A 392 -38.26 -1.79 10.04
C LEU A 392 -37.82 -1.12 8.72
N VAL A 393 -37.26 -1.89 7.79
CA VAL A 393 -36.80 -1.42 6.47
C VAL A 393 -37.66 -1.99 5.34
N GLY A 394 -38.87 -2.49 5.67
CA GLY A 394 -39.86 -2.97 4.70
C GLY A 394 -40.81 -1.88 4.23
#